data_72b819b13a56a4d72b0df5fe3d3e5077
#
_entry.id   72b819b13a56a4d72b0df5fe3d3e5077
#
_cell.length_a   1.000
_cell.length_b   1.000
_cell.length_c   1.000
_cell.angle_alpha   90.00
_cell.angle_beta   90.00
_cell.angle_gamma   90.00
#
_symmetry.space_group_name_H-M   'P 1'
#
loop_
_entity.id
_entity.type
_entity.pdbx_description
1 polymer ?
#
loop_
_entity_poly.entity_id
_entity_poly.type
_entity_poly.pdbx_seq_one_letter_code
_entity_poly.pdbx_strand_id
1 'polypeptide(L)'
;MIPLTPLHAADVAARPNILFLFSDDHALRAIGAYDGSINKTPNLDRIAHEGAIFTHAFVGNSICCPSRASFLTGKHSTANGVLGNSSKWNGKQWVYSRELGKAGYQTAVIGKWHLKGNPTDEFQHWDVLSGSGGQGSYYNPEFISSAGPSKSEGYSTDIITDKAIAWMKQRNDAKPFLLCAQFKAPHTPRTPALKDMASYDGVTFPEPPSLFDNYATRQPFVADTWMKISGMDGPGLNIGPTQEELAADPKKMPHFLEDMNAAQRAVWHKAYDPRNREYARLKAAGKLNGKDGVRYAYQRYIADTVRCVDGLDANVGRILAYLDESGLSKNTIVIYASDQGFFTGEHGWAEKRWMYEESFKFPLLIRWPGNINPGTRVDALVQNIDLAPTLLSVVGLAVPKEVHGLALQPLLGGATPADWRKDVLYTYYDGGTPKARGEYNMPRHMGVRDERYKLIHFYDYDAWEFYDLKNDPQEMHNAYKNPAYAGEVERLKARLTALKKQYEIPEPPKLTAKKKR
;
A
#
# COMPACT_ATOMS: atom_id res chain seq x y z
N MET A 1 13.30 11.49 37.90
CA MET A 1 12.00 11.84 37.32
C MET A 1 12.00 13.35 37.12
N ILE A 2 12.11 13.81 35.87
CA ILE A 2 11.95 15.23 35.52
C ILE A 2 10.44 15.44 35.44
N PRO A 3 9.85 16.40 36.18
CA PRO A 3 8.42 16.67 36.12
C PRO A 3 8.08 17.13 34.70
N LEU A 4 7.13 16.46 34.05
CA LEU A 4 6.50 16.93 32.84
C LEU A 4 5.72 18.22 33.19
N THR A 5 6.26 19.36 32.81
CA THR A 5 5.51 20.63 32.84
C THR A 5 4.29 20.50 31.95
N PRO A 6 3.09 20.88 32.43
CA PRO A 6 1.91 20.89 31.58
C PRO A 6 2.12 21.88 30.45
N LEU A 7 1.99 21.41 29.20
CA LEU A 7 2.08 22.21 27.97
C LEU A 7 0.98 23.30 28.01
N HIS A 8 1.39 24.54 27.81
CA HIS A 8 0.44 25.68 27.72
C HIS A 8 -0.39 25.56 26.43
N ALA A 9 -1.64 25.96 26.46
CA ALA A 9 -2.56 25.92 25.30
C ALA A 9 -2.00 26.65 24.06
N ALA A 10 -1.18 27.68 24.25
CA ALA A 10 -0.48 28.40 23.18
C ALA A 10 0.57 27.54 22.46
N ASP A 11 1.28 26.65 23.19
CA ASP A 11 2.28 25.75 22.60
C ASP A 11 1.64 24.64 21.75
N VAL A 12 0.42 24.24 22.08
CA VAL A 12 -0.33 23.22 21.33
C VAL A 12 -0.85 23.79 20.00
N ALA A 13 -1.31 25.05 19.98
CA ALA A 13 -1.81 25.72 18.77
C ALA A 13 -0.70 26.01 17.75
N ALA A 14 0.56 26.12 18.18
CA ALA A 14 1.72 26.33 17.30
C ALA A 14 2.17 25.05 16.59
N ARG A 15 1.71 23.86 17.02
CA ARG A 15 2.09 22.58 16.41
C ARG A 15 1.46 22.40 15.05
N PRO A 16 2.17 21.74 14.09
CA PRO A 16 1.63 21.52 12.75
C PRO A 16 0.43 20.56 12.78
N ASN A 17 -0.54 20.81 11.91
CA ASN A 17 -1.52 19.79 11.55
C ASN A 17 -0.84 18.66 10.78
N ILE A 18 -1.42 17.47 10.84
CA ILE A 18 -0.92 16.28 10.15
C ILE A 18 -2.06 15.71 9.30
N LEU A 19 -1.85 15.67 8.00
CA LEU A 19 -2.73 15.00 7.04
C LEU A 19 -2.00 13.80 6.45
N PHE A 20 -2.49 12.60 6.74
CA PHE A 20 -1.97 11.37 6.17
C PHE A 20 -2.94 10.81 5.13
N LEU A 21 -2.56 10.93 3.86
CA LEU A 21 -3.26 10.37 2.70
C LEU A 21 -2.70 8.99 2.43
N PHE A 22 -3.51 7.96 2.57
CA PHE A 22 -3.06 6.58 2.57
C PHE A 22 -3.83 5.75 1.55
N SER A 23 -3.16 5.29 0.50
CA SER A 23 -3.71 4.43 -0.55
C SER A 23 -3.49 2.94 -0.25
N ASP A 24 -4.04 2.09 -1.10
CA ASP A 24 -3.99 0.65 -0.99
C ASP A 24 -3.53 0.04 -2.33
N ASP A 25 -2.41 -0.69 -2.31
CA ASP A 25 -1.82 -1.31 -3.49
C ASP A 25 -1.34 -0.32 -4.57
N HIS A 26 -0.82 0.84 -4.20
CA HIS A 26 -0.35 1.83 -5.17
C HIS A 26 1.14 1.65 -5.51
N ALA A 27 1.40 1.12 -6.70
CA ALA A 27 2.75 0.92 -7.22
C ALA A 27 3.48 2.23 -7.50
N LEU A 28 4.79 2.29 -7.25
CA LEU A 28 5.61 3.47 -7.57
C LEU A 28 5.51 3.84 -9.05
N ARG A 29 5.48 2.84 -9.95
CA ARG A 29 5.42 3.02 -11.40
C ARG A 29 4.17 3.78 -11.87
N ALA A 30 3.10 3.75 -11.08
CA ALA A 30 1.85 4.46 -11.37
C ALA A 30 1.80 5.89 -10.82
N ILE A 31 2.94 6.44 -10.32
CA ILE A 31 3.05 7.80 -9.79
C ILE A 31 4.08 8.57 -10.61
N GLY A 32 3.69 9.73 -11.14
CA GLY A 32 4.50 10.55 -12.03
C GLY A 32 5.86 10.92 -11.44
N ALA A 33 5.89 11.35 -10.18
CA ALA A 33 7.12 11.74 -9.48
C ALA A 33 8.16 10.62 -9.34
N TYR A 34 7.76 9.33 -9.39
CA TYR A 34 8.69 8.19 -9.30
C TYR A 34 9.15 7.69 -10.68
N ASP A 35 8.23 7.51 -11.61
CA ASP A 35 8.50 6.93 -12.93
C ASP A 35 7.76 7.69 -14.04
N GLY A 36 6.44 7.85 -13.93
CA GLY A 36 5.62 8.52 -14.91
C GLY A 36 5.50 7.79 -16.25
N SER A 37 5.98 6.54 -16.37
CA SER A 37 5.96 5.78 -17.62
C SER A 37 4.57 5.30 -18.01
N ILE A 38 3.70 5.01 -17.05
CA ILE A 38 2.35 4.50 -17.29
C ILE A 38 1.24 5.49 -16.88
N ASN A 39 1.54 6.47 -16.04
CA ASN A 39 0.57 7.44 -15.58
C ASN A 39 1.21 8.79 -15.21
N LYS A 40 0.37 9.82 -15.11
CA LYS A 40 0.73 11.13 -14.59
C LYS A 40 -0.20 11.47 -13.44
N THR A 41 0.37 11.90 -12.32
CA THR A 41 -0.35 12.16 -11.08
C THR A 41 -0.02 13.56 -10.57
N PRO A 42 -0.51 14.62 -11.26
CA PRO A 42 -0.08 16.00 -11.01
C PRO A 42 -0.28 16.47 -9.56
N ASN A 43 -1.30 15.95 -8.87
CA ASN A 43 -1.57 16.33 -7.49
C ASN A 43 -0.67 15.60 -6.47
N LEU A 44 -0.38 14.33 -6.70
CA LEU A 44 0.63 13.58 -5.94
C LEU A 44 2.02 14.14 -6.21
N ASP A 45 2.34 14.41 -7.48
CA ASP A 45 3.61 15.01 -7.90
C ASP A 45 3.82 16.37 -7.23
N ARG A 46 2.75 17.16 -7.02
CA ARG A 46 2.80 18.41 -6.27
C ARG A 46 3.32 18.21 -4.85
N ILE A 47 2.90 17.13 -4.13
CA ILE A 47 3.40 16.84 -2.78
C ILE A 47 4.92 16.62 -2.81
N ALA A 48 5.42 15.90 -3.82
CA ALA A 48 6.85 15.66 -4.01
C ALA A 48 7.60 16.96 -4.37
N HIS A 49 7.07 17.74 -5.31
CA HIS A 49 7.71 18.97 -5.80
C HIS A 49 7.75 20.07 -4.72
N GLU A 50 6.71 20.21 -3.90
CA GLU A 50 6.65 21.16 -2.80
C GLU A 50 7.24 20.63 -1.48
N GLY A 51 7.76 19.38 -1.47
CA GLY A 51 8.29 18.69 -0.31
C GLY A 51 9.43 17.75 -0.65
N ALA A 52 9.35 16.51 -0.15
CA ALA A 52 10.34 15.46 -0.33
C ALA A 52 9.76 14.19 -0.95
N ILE A 53 10.56 13.54 -1.81
CA ILE A 53 10.34 12.20 -2.33
C ILE A 53 11.35 11.22 -1.71
N PHE A 54 10.86 10.09 -1.19
CA PHE A 54 11.68 9.01 -0.64
C PHE A 54 11.77 7.87 -1.67
N THR A 55 12.97 7.62 -2.18
CA THR A 55 13.18 6.66 -3.27
C THR A 55 13.42 5.23 -2.79
N HIS A 56 13.76 5.08 -1.51
CA HIS A 56 14.07 3.81 -0.86
C HIS A 56 13.26 3.63 0.43
N ALA A 57 11.93 3.72 0.29
CA ALA A 57 10.99 3.45 1.37
C ALA A 57 10.43 2.01 1.24
N PHE A 58 10.53 1.22 2.30
CA PHE A 58 10.23 -0.21 2.33
C PHE A 58 9.22 -0.58 3.41
N VAL A 59 8.39 -1.58 3.14
CA VAL A 59 7.52 -2.16 4.17
C VAL A 59 8.21 -3.33 4.89
N GLY A 60 7.88 -3.57 6.15
CA GLY A 60 8.37 -4.75 6.87
C GLY A 60 7.65 -6.04 6.49
N ASN A 61 6.47 -5.93 5.85
CA ASN A 61 5.63 -7.04 5.40
C ASN A 61 4.68 -6.52 4.32
N SER A 62 4.78 -7.04 3.08
CA SER A 62 4.03 -6.56 1.91
C SER A 62 2.62 -7.15 1.85
N ILE A 63 1.81 -6.92 2.88
CA ILE A 63 0.38 -7.25 2.89
C ILE A 63 -0.38 -6.28 3.80
N CYS A 64 -1.61 -5.94 3.41
CA CYS A 64 -2.37 -4.80 3.94
C CYS A 64 -2.44 -4.72 5.48
N CYS A 65 -3.05 -5.70 6.20
CA CYS A 65 -3.19 -5.63 7.65
C CYS A 65 -1.84 -5.50 8.37
N PRO A 66 -0.83 -6.36 8.12
CA PRO A 66 0.49 -6.25 8.74
C PRO A 66 1.18 -4.92 8.50
N SER A 67 1.12 -4.42 7.25
CA SER A 67 1.73 -3.14 6.92
C SER A 67 1.02 -1.98 7.63
N ARG A 68 -0.33 -1.93 7.60
CA ARG A 68 -1.13 -0.90 8.30
C ARG A 68 -0.87 -0.89 9.80
N ALA A 69 -0.77 -2.08 10.41
CA ALA A 69 -0.40 -2.21 11.82
C ALA A 69 1.01 -1.67 12.10
N SER A 70 1.98 -1.92 11.19
CA SER A 70 3.35 -1.42 11.30
C SER A 70 3.42 0.11 11.17
N PHE A 71 2.69 0.71 10.23
CA PHE A 71 2.54 2.17 10.14
C PHE A 71 1.98 2.78 11.43
N LEU A 72 0.97 2.14 12.02
CA LEU A 72 0.27 2.65 13.19
C LEU A 72 1.10 2.54 14.48
N THR A 73 1.90 1.48 14.61
CA THR A 73 2.63 1.15 15.84
C THR A 73 4.12 1.47 15.81
N GLY A 74 4.70 1.67 14.62
CA GLY A 74 6.16 1.76 14.47
C GLY A 74 6.90 0.46 14.80
N LYS A 75 6.22 -0.71 14.77
CA LYS A 75 6.76 -2.03 15.13
C LYS A 75 6.65 -3.01 13.98
N HIS A 76 7.63 -3.90 13.86
CA HIS A 76 7.52 -5.05 12.96
C HIS A 76 6.36 -5.97 13.34
N SER A 77 5.86 -6.75 12.36
CA SER A 77 4.67 -7.60 12.46
C SER A 77 4.69 -8.55 13.68
N THR A 78 5.84 -9.09 14.05
CA THR A 78 5.97 -9.98 15.22
C THR A 78 5.75 -9.26 16.54
N ALA A 79 6.19 -8.01 16.65
CA ALA A 79 6.06 -7.22 17.88
C ALA A 79 4.66 -6.59 17.99
N ASN A 80 3.99 -6.25 16.87
CA ASN A 80 2.62 -5.74 16.90
C ASN A 80 1.57 -6.86 16.84
N GLY A 81 1.97 -8.12 16.60
CA GLY A 81 1.11 -9.29 16.60
C GLY A 81 0.27 -9.49 15.33
N VAL A 82 0.41 -8.63 14.30
CA VAL A 82 -0.34 -8.72 13.03
C VAL A 82 0.56 -9.35 11.97
N LEU A 83 0.50 -10.68 11.85
CA LEU A 83 1.37 -11.44 10.95
C LEU A 83 0.79 -11.61 9.54
N GLY A 84 -0.54 -11.56 9.39
CA GLY A 84 -1.28 -11.73 8.14
C GLY A 84 -2.65 -11.06 8.20
N ASN A 85 -3.39 -11.10 7.09
CA ASN A 85 -4.71 -10.46 6.97
C ASN A 85 -5.78 -11.06 7.90
N SER A 86 -5.59 -12.29 8.36
CA SER A 86 -6.49 -12.96 9.32
C SER A 86 -6.17 -12.66 10.78
N SER A 87 -5.04 -12.02 11.08
CA SER A 87 -4.61 -11.69 12.44
C SER A 87 -5.60 -10.76 13.14
N LYS A 88 -5.84 -11.01 14.44
CA LYS A 88 -6.62 -10.08 15.25
C LYS A 88 -5.79 -8.88 15.65
N TRP A 89 -6.36 -7.69 15.51
CA TRP A 89 -5.79 -6.46 16.02
C TRP A 89 -5.96 -6.38 17.55
N ASN A 90 -4.87 -6.04 18.24
CA ASN A 90 -4.93 -5.73 19.67
C ASN A 90 -4.98 -4.21 19.87
N GLY A 91 -6.18 -3.66 19.99
CA GLY A 91 -6.40 -2.22 20.18
C GLY A 91 -5.82 -1.63 21.47
N LYS A 92 -5.39 -2.48 22.43
CA LYS A 92 -4.76 -2.00 23.67
C LYS A 92 -3.28 -1.68 23.53
N GLN A 93 -2.63 -2.13 22.43
CA GLN A 93 -1.23 -1.82 22.23
C GLN A 93 -0.99 -0.33 21.95
N TRP A 94 0.26 0.09 22.08
CA TRP A 94 0.66 1.45 21.82
C TRP A 94 0.47 1.83 20.34
N VAL A 95 -0.09 3.03 20.07
CA VAL A 95 -0.26 3.63 18.74
C VAL A 95 -0.01 5.13 18.78
N TYR A 96 0.59 5.67 17.72
CA TYR A 96 0.92 7.10 17.67
C TYR A 96 -0.30 8.02 17.74
N SER A 97 -1.41 7.59 17.16
CA SER A 97 -2.64 8.41 17.09
C SER A 97 -3.23 8.69 18.48
N ARG A 98 -3.18 7.70 19.37
CA ARG A 98 -3.61 7.87 20.77
C ARG A 98 -2.70 8.84 21.53
N GLU A 99 -1.40 8.76 21.30
CA GLU A 99 -0.44 9.66 21.96
C GLU A 99 -0.59 11.11 21.48
N LEU A 100 -0.82 11.31 20.17
CA LEU A 100 -1.16 12.63 19.64
C LEU A 100 -2.47 13.16 20.24
N GLY A 101 -3.49 12.32 20.40
CA GLY A 101 -4.74 12.68 21.08
C GLY A 101 -4.51 13.15 22.51
N LYS A 102 -3.68 12.44 23.31
CA LYS A 102 -3.27 12.84 24.66
C LYS A 102 -2.50 14.17 24.67
N ALA A 103 -1.77 14.46 23.60
CA ALA A 103 -1.01 15.69 23.43
C ALA A 103 -1.87 16.88 22.91
N GLY A 104 -3.19 16.72 22.82
CA GLY A 104 -4.11 17.79 22.46
C GLY A 104 -4.54 17.84 21.00
N TYR A 105 -4.10 16.91 20.16
CA TYR A 105 -4.56 16.78 18.78
C TYR A 105 -6.01 16.28 18.72
N GLN A 106 -6.76 16.76 17.76
CA GLN A 106 -7.98 16.10 17.29
C GLN A 106 -7.58 15.02 16.31
N THR A 107 -7.91 13.76 16.61
CA THR A 107 -7.48 12.63 15.76
C THR A 107 -8.65 11.99 15.05
N ALA A 108 -8.50 11.79 13.73
CA ALA A 108 -9.53 11.17 12.90
C ALA A 108 -8.94 10.14 11.92
N VAL A 109 -9.71 9.06 11.67
CA VAL A 109 -9.47 8.12 10.58
C VAL A 109 -10.75 7.94 9.76
N ILE A 110 -10.65 8.10 8.44
CA ILE A 110 -11.77 8.01 7.50
C ILE A 110 -11.38 7.10 6.34
N GLY A 111 -12.21 6.11 6.01
CA GLY A 111 -12.00 5.18 4.90
C GLY A 111 -11.50 3.80 5.31
N LYS A 112 -10.56 3.20 4.57
CA LYS A 112 -10.14 1.80 4.77
C LYS A 112 -9.30 1.60 6.02
N TRP A 113 -9.89 1.03 7.08
CA TRP A 113 -9.16 0.64 8.29
C TRP A 113 -8.43 -0.70 8.14
N HIS A 114 -9.15 -1.72 7.77
CA HIS A 114 -8.68 -3.08 7.45
C HIS A 114 -7.84 -3.76 8.56
N LEU A 115 -7.93 -3.31 9.80
CA LEU A 115 -7.52 -4.08 10.97
C LEU A 115 -8.77 -4.71 11.60
N LYS A 116 -8.65 -5.93 12.11
CA LYS A 116 -9.83 -6.64 12.66
C LYS A 116 -10.38 -5.88 13.88
N GLY A 117 -11.64 -5.43 13.78
CA GLY A 117 -12.30 -4.55 14.75
C GLY A 117 -12.37 -3.10 14.27
N ASN A 118 -12.99 -2.24 15.08
CA ASN A 118 -13.14 -0.82 14.81
C ASN A 118 -12.10 0.01 15.58
N PRO A 119 -11.64 1.16 15.07
CA PRO A 119 -10.61 1.98 15.71
C PRO A 119 -11.16 2.84 16.85
N THR A 120 -11.85 2.23 17.82
CA THR A 120 -12.59 2.90 18.90
C THR A 120 -11.70 3.63 19.90
N ASP A 121 -10.51 3.09 20.16
CA ASP A 121 -9.55 3.66 21.12
C ASP A 121 -8.34 4.30 20.43
N GLU A 122 -8.15 4.05 19.14
CA GLU A 122 -7.01 4.54 18.37
C GLU A 122 -7.21 5.98 17.89
N PHE A 123 -8.46 6.37 17.62
CA PHE A 123 -8.82 7.70 17.13
C PHE A 123 -10.06 8.25 17.83
N GLN A 124 -10.11 9.56 18.03
CA GLN A 124 -11.27 10.24 18.65
C GLN A 124 -12.47 10.27 17.70
N HIS A 125 -12.21 10.39 16.40
CA HIS A 125 -13.23 10.29 15.36
C HIS A 125 -12.84 9.18 14.37
N TRP A 126 -13.81 8.37 13.99
CA TRP A 126 -13.60 7.35 12.97
C TRP A 126 -14.88 7.09 12.17
N ASP A 127 -14.71 6.94 10.87
CA ASP A 127 -15.76 6.60 9.91
C ASP A 127 -15.14 5.72 8.82
N VAL A 128 -15.19 4.41 9.03
CA VAL A 128 -14.38 3.45 8.28
C VAL A 128 -15.22 2.54 7.40
N LEU A 129 -14.64 2.15 6.26
CA LEU A 129 -15.26 1.21 5.34
C LEU A 129 -15.58 -0.11 6.05
N SER A 130 -16.80 -0.59 5.88
CA SER A 130 -17.26 -1.91 6.27
C SER A 130 -17.47 -2.81 5.04
N GLY A 131 -17.89 -4.07 5.26
CA GLY A 131 -18.01 -5.04 4.17
C GLY A 131 -16.66 -5.60 3.70
N SER A 132 -16.70 -6.75 3.02
CA SER A 132 -15.51 -7.45 2.50
C SER A 132 -14.33 -7.53 3.48
N GLY A 133 -14.61 -7.72 4.78
CA GLY A 133 -13.60 -7.76 5.84
C GLY A 133 -12.93 -6.41 6.16
N GLY A 134 -13.61 -5.28 5.91
CA GLY A 134 -13.10 -3.93 6.08
C GLY A 134 -12.40 -3.35 4.85
N GLN A 135 -12.53 -4.01 3.70
CA GLN A 135 -12.04 -3.53 2.41
C GLN A 135 -12.99 -2.54 1.76
N GLY A 136 -14.30 -2.64 2.05
CA GLY A 136 -15.36 -1.89 1.41
C GLY A 136 -15.52 -2.15 -0.09
N SER A 137 -16.47 -1.48 -0.71
CA SER A 137 -16.71 -1.50 -2.16
C SER A 137 -16.31 -0.19 -2.82
N TYR A 138 -16.12 -0.19 -4.15
CA TYR A 138 -15.85 1.03 -4.91
C TYR A 138 -17.09 1.90 -5.08
N TYR A 139 -18.24 1.27 -5.21
CA TYR A 139 -19.52 1.97 -5.39
C TYR A 139 -20.45 1.74 -4.20
N ASN A 140 -21.17 2.78 -3.84
CA ASN A 140 -22.17 2.79 -2.78
C ASN A 140 -21.69 2.10 -1.48
N PRO A 141 -20.49 2.47 -0.98
CA PRO A 141 -19.85 1.78 0.11
C PRO A 141 -20.63 1.91 1.41
N GLU A 142 -20.54 0.87 2.22
CA GLU A 142 -20.96 0.90 3.60
C GLU A 142 -19.82 1.39 4.48
N PHE A 143 -20.17 2.21 5.46
CA PHE A 143 -19.28 2.69 6.51
C PHE A 143 -19.80 2.27 7.88
N ILE A 144 -18.91 2.23 8.84
CA ILE A 144 -19.24 2.12 10.25
C ILE A 144 -18.48 3.20 11.03
N SER A 145 -19.19 3.84 11.97
CA SER A 145 -18.66 4.88 12.84
C SER A 145 -19.17 4.70 14.27
N SER A 146 -18.83 5.59 15.18
CA SER A 146 -19.39 5.61 16.54
C SER A 146 -20.91 5.82 16.57
N ALA A 147 -21.50 6.40 15.51
CA ALA A 147 -22.94 6.55 15.36
C ALA A 147 -23.63 5.31 14.77
N GLY A 148 -22.87 4.26 14.43
CA GLY A 148 -23.37 3.04 13.83
C GLY A 148 -23.09 2.95 12.33
N PRO A 149 -23.68 1.92 11.66
CA PRO A 149 -23.50 1.69 10.22
C PRO A 149 -24.24 2.74 9.38
N SER A 150 -23.66 3.07 8.24
CA SER A 150 -24.26 3.96 7.24
C SER A 150 -23.91 3.48 5.83
N LYS A 151 -24.75 3.81 4.83
CA LYS A 151 -24.48 3.55 3.42
C LYS A 151 -24.47 4.88 2.68
N SER A 152 -23.48 5.08 1.83
CA SER A 152 -23.36 6.29 1.01
C SER A 152 -23.50 5.93 -0.46
N GLU A 153 -24.28 6.69 -1.23
CA GLU A 153 -24.34 6.52 -2.67
C GLU A 153 -23.19 7.28 -3.34
N GLY A 154 -22.52 6.65 -4.31
CA GLY A 154 -21.43 7.24 -5.07
C GLY A 154 -20.16 6.39 -5.09
N TYR A 155 -19.06 7.03 -5.48
CA TYR A 155 -17.74 6.41 -5.59
C TYR A 155 -16.95 6.56 -4.29
N SER A 156 -16.39 5.47 -3.78
CA SER A 156 -15.79 5.43 -2.44
C SER A 156 -14.66 6.44 -2.24
N THR A 157 -13.83 6.67 -3.27
CA THR A 157 -12.72 7.62 -3.20
C THR A 157 -13.24 9.06 -3.05
N ASP A 158 -14.31 9.42 -3.78
CA ASP A 158 -14.96 10.73 -3.68
C ASP A 158 -15.60 10.90 -2.30
N ILE A 159 -16.32 9.88 -1.81
CA ILE A 159 -17.00 9.91 -0.51
C ILE A 159 -16.00 10.05 0.65
N ILE A 160 -14.88 9.32 0.62
CA ILE A 160 -13.82 9.43 1.63
C ILE A 160 -13.25 10.85 1.65
N THR A 161 -13.05 11.44 0.48
CA THR A 161 -12.58 12.82 0.32
C THR A 161 -13.59 13.82 0.87
N ASP A 162 -14.88 13.68 0.54
CA ASP A 162 -15.95 14.55 1.04
C ASP A 162 -16.05 14.50 2.56
N LYS A 163 -16.01 13.30 3.14
CA LYS A 163 -16.01 13.10 4.59
C LYS A 163 -14.76 13.71 5.26
N ALA A 164 -13.58 13.55 4.66
CA ALA A 164 -12.32 14.13 5.14
C ALA A 164 -12.38 15.67 5.16
N ILE A 165 -12.84 16.29 4.08
CA ILE A 165 -13.01 17.75 3.98
C ILE A 165 -14.10 18.23 4.95
N ALA A 166 -15.22 17.53 5.04
CA ALA A 166 -16.30 17.87 5.97
C ALA A 166 -15.82 17.82 7.43
N TRP A 167 -15.05 16.79 7.79
CA TRP A 167 -14.46 16.70 9.13
C TRP A 167 -13.50 17.85 9.42
N MET A 168 -12.63 18.21 8.46
CA MET A 168 -11.73 19.36 8.60
C MET A 168 -12.49 20.68 8.77
N LYS A 169 -13.64 20.86 8.11
CA LYS A 169 -14.49 22.04 8.26
C LYS A 169 -15.17 22.14 9.63
N GLN A 170 -15.44 21.01 10.26
CA GLN A 170 -16.17 20.93 11.54
C GLN A 170 -15.25 20.86 12.77
N ARG A 171 -13.94 20.76 12.57
CA ARG A 171 -12.96 20.63 13.65
C ARG A 171 -12.96 21.89 14.54
N ASN A 172 -12.42 21.77 15.75
CA ASN A 172 -12.10 22.92 16.57
C ASN A 172 -10.82 23.61 16.06
N ASP A 173 -10.93 24.82 15.54
CA ASP A 173 -9.82 25.57 14.93
C ASP A 173 -8.70 25.93 15.93
N ALA A 174 -9.00 25.95 17.24
CA ALA A 174 -8.01 26.20 18.28
C ALA A 174 -7.08 25.04 18.60
N LYS A 175 -7.29 23.87 17.96
CA LYS A 175 -6.48 22.66 18.19
C LYS A 175 -5.87 22.14 16.88
N PRO A 176 -4.63 21.64 16.92
CA PRO A 176 -4.07 20.92 15.77
C PRO A 176 -4.82 19.61 15.55
N PHE A 177 -4.70 19.06 14.34
CA PHE A 177 -5.33 17.80 14.00
C PHE A 177 -4.35 16.78 13.40
N LEU A 178 -4.69 15.51 13.59
CA LEU A 178 -4.23 14.36 12.80
C LEU A 178 -5.44 13.81 12.04
N LEU A 179 -5.41 13.87 10.71
CA LEU A 179 -6.41 13.23 9.86
C LEU A 179 -5.74 12.16 8.98
N CYS A 180 -6.20 10.92 9.12
CA CYS A 180 -5.84 9.81 8.23
C CYS A 180 -6.97 9.57 7.23
N ALA A 181 -6.83 10.03 5.99
CA ALA A 181 -7.75 9.72 4.89
C ALA A 181 -7.23 8.48 4.15
N GLN A 182 -7.91 7.34 4.31
CA GLN A 182 -7.44 6.03 3.88
C GLN A 182 -8.31 5.48 2.74
N PHE A 183 -7.75 5.50 1.53
CA PHE A 183 -8.45 5.11 0.31
C PHE A 183 -8.38 3.60 0.05
N LYS A 184 -9.43 3.07 -0.59
CA LYS A 184 -9.42 1.72 -1.16
C LYS A 184 -8.63 1.66 -2.47
N ALA A 185 -8.63 2.73 -3.26
CA ALA A 185 -7.97 2.79 -4.55
C ALA A 185 -6.43 2.73 -4.43
N PRO A 186 -5.75 2.06 -5.39
CA PRO A 186 -6.25 1.28 -6.53
C PRO A 186 -6.38 -0.24 -6.29
N HIS A 187 -6.68 -0.72 -5.07
CA HIS A 187 -6.87 -2.15 -4.76
C HIS A 187 -7.90 -2.83 -5.66
N THR A 188 -7.75 -4.14 -5.89
CA THR A 188 -8.72 -4.96 -6.65
C THR A 188 -10.17 -4.79 -6.11
N PRO A 189 -11.22 -4.82 -6.96
CA PRO A 189 -11.25 -5.16 -8.39
C PRO A 189 -10.86 -4.04 -9.35
N ARG A 190 -10.38 -2.90 -8.91
CA ARG A 190 -9.96 -1.73 -9.72
C ARG A 190 -11.09 -1.20 -10.61
N THR A 191 -12.23 -1.00 -10.00
CA THR A 191 -13.39 -0.42 -10.71
C THR A 191 -13.26 1.10 -10.69
N PRO A 192 -13.05 1.77 -11.83
CA PRO A 192 -12.80 3.21 -11.88
C PRO A 192 -14.04 4.06 -11.54
N ALA A 193 -13.84 5.36 -11.28
CA ALA A 193 -14.94 6.30 -11.22
C ALA A 193 -15.67 6.38 -12.59
N LEU A 194 -16.99 6.64 -12.59
CA LEU A 194 -17.81 6.65 -13.81
C LEU A 194 -17.23 7.54 -14.90
N LYS A 195 -16.71 8.71 -14.53
CA LYS A 195 -16.10 9.68 -15.45
C LYS A 195 -14.83 9.16 -16.12
N ASP A 196 -14.12 8.24 -15.47
CA ASP A 196 -12.80 7.76 -15.89
C ASP A 196 -12.89 6.41 -16.63
N MET A 197 -14.06 5.77 -16.71
CA MET A 197 -14.25 4.44 -17.32
C MET A 197 -13.87 4.36 -18.80
N ALA A 198 -14.00 5.47 -19.54
CA ALA A 198 -13.63 5.55 -20.96
C ALA A 198 -12.22 6.13 -21.19
N SER A 199 -11.53 6.59 -20.14
CA SER A 199 -10.15 7.09 -20.26
C SER A 199 -9.24 5.97 -20.76
N TYR A 200 -8.17 6.34 -21.47
CA TYR A 200 -7.19 5.43 -22.03
C TYR A 200 -7.72 4.40 -23.05
N ASP A 201 -8.90 4.61 -23.63
CA ASP A 201 -9.33 3.80 -24.77
C ASP A 201 -8.41 4.04 -25.96
N GLY A 202 -7.88 2.95 -26.54
CA GLY A 202 -6.91 3.02 -27.63
C GLY A 202 -5.47 3.36 -27.21
N VAL A 203 -5.20 3.57 -25.93
CA VAL A 203 -3.84 3.77 -25.42
C VAL A 203 -3.16 2.41 -25.22
N THR A 204 -1.91 2.30 -25.68
CA THR A 204 -1.02 1.17 -25.39
C THR A 204 0.00 1.56 -24.34
N PHE A 205 -0.01 0.87 -23.22
CA PHE A 205 0.93 1.10 -22.12
C PHE A 205 2.26 0.37 -22.37
N PRO A 206 3.41 0.96 -21.98
CA PRO A 206 4.71 0.32 -22.10
C PRO A 206 4.78 -0.93 -21.23
N GLU A 207 5.25 -2.04 -21.83
CA GLU A 207 5.47 -3.30 -21.12
C GLU A 207 6.71 -3.16 -20.21
N PRO A 208 6.69 -3.65 -18.95
CA PRO A 208 7.91 -3.76 -18.17
C PRO A 208 8.84 -4.79 -18.83
N PRO A 209 10.16 -4.57 -18.81
CA PRO A 209 11.13 -5.49 -19.44
C PRO A 209 11.02 -6.92 -18.92
N SER A 210 10.60 -7.11 -17.68
CA SER A 210 10.39 -8.41 -17.02
C SER A 210 9.01 -9.03 -17.23
N LEU A 211 8.12 -8.47 -18.07
CA LEU A 211 6.76 -9.01 -18.30
C LEU A 211 6.75 -10.50 -18.69
N PHE A 212 7.76 -10.94 -19.45
CA PHE A 212 7.90 -12.32 -19.95
C PHE A 212 9.03 -13.05 -19.24
N ASP A 213 9.19 -12.82 -17.94
CA ASP A 213 10.16 -13.53 -17.12
C ASP A 213 9.91 -15.04 -17.17
N ASN A 214 10.99 -15.81 -17.35
CA ASN A 214 10.96 -17.28 -17.42
C ASN A 214 11.33 -17.95 -16.10
N TYR A 215 11.73 -17.18 -15.09
CA TYR A 215 12.13 -17.60 -13.75
C TYR A 215 13.26 -18.65 -13.70
N ALA A 216 14.08 -18.75 -14.75
CA ALA A 216 15.01 -19.86 -14.96
C ALA A 216 16.02 -20.08 -13.85
N THR A 217 16.42 -19.00 -13.14
CA THR A 217 17.41 -19.07 -12.05
C THR A 217 16.79 -19.10 -10.66
N ARG A 218 15.46 -18.96 -10.58
CA ARG A 218 14.73 -18.87 -9.30
C ARG A 218 14.25 -20.23 -8.83
N GLN A 219 13.72 -20.26 -7.61
CA GLN A 219 13.13 -21.48 -7.06
C GLN A 219 11.87 -21.87 -7.83
N PRO A 220 11.60 -23.18 -8.04
CA PRO A 220 10.46 -23.64 -8.84
C PRO A 220 9.11 -23.08 -8.37
N PHE A 221 8.91 -22.89 -7.06
CA PHE A 221 7.67 -22.34 -6.52
C PHE A 221 7.43 -20.87 -6.90
N VAL A 222 8.45 -20.14 -7.32
CA VAL A 222 8.31 -18.76 -7.84
C VAL A 222 7.59 -18.79 -9.18
N ALA A 223 7.95 -19.76 -10.03
CA ALA A 223 7.26 -19.99 -11.31
C ALA A 223 5.82 -20.50 -11.14
N ASP A 224 5.48 -21.11 -10.01
CA ASP A 224 4.15 -21.68 -9.73
C ASP A 224 3.20 -20.71 -9.01
N THR A 225 3.58 -19.43 -8.87
CA THR A 225 2.74 -18.43 -8.20
C THR A 225 1.42 -18.22 -8.93
N TRP A 226 0.35 -18.01 -8.14
CA TRP A 226 -0.99 -17.66 -8.65
C TRP A 226 -1.10 -16.19 -9.12
N MET A 227 -0.08 -15.36 -8.83
CA MET A 227 -0.07 -13.92 -9.13
C MET A 227 0.14 -13.59 -10.61
N LYS A 228 0.27 -14.57 -11.48
CA LYS A 228 0.54 -14.37 -12.91
C LYS A 228 -0.60 -13.64 -13.60
N ILE A 229 -0.26 -12.61 -14.36
CA ILE A 229 -1.20 -11.93 -15.26
C ILE A 229 -1.81 -12.89 -16.27
N SER A 230 -1.07 -13.91 -16.71
CA SER A 230 -1.56 -14.93 -17.65
C SER A 230 -2.76 -15.74 -17.12
N GLY A 231 -2.98 -15.76 -15.81
CA GLY A 231 -4.12 -16.41 -15.16
C GLY A 231 -5.24 -15.46 -14.77
N MET A 232 -5.11 -14.17 -15.04
CA MET A 232 -6.13 -13.19 -14.69
C MET A 232 -7.32 -13.27 -15.65
N ASP A 233 -8.52 -13.23 -15.06
CA ASP A 233 -9.79 -13.15 -15.78
C ASP A 233 -10.85 -12.45 -14.88
N GLY A 234 -12.10 -12.45 -15.31
CA GLY A 234 -13.25 -11.98 -14.52
C GLY A 234 -13.01 -10.64 -13.82
N PRO A 235 -13.22 -10.58 -12.49
CA PRO A 235 -13.09 -9.32 -11.73
C PRO A 235 -11.69 -8.70 -11.78
N GLY A 236 -10.64 -9.49 -11.96
CA GLY A 236 -9.25 -8.99 -12.02
C GLY A 236 -8.98 -8.09 -13.23
N LEU A 237 -9.76 -8.26 -14.30
CA LEU A 237 -9.70 -7.50 -15.56
C LEU A 237 -10.99 -6.74 -15.86
N ASN A 238 -11.90 -6.58 -14.89
CA ASN A 238 -13.27 -6.05 -15.12
C ASN A 238 -13.97 -6.76 -16.31
N ILE A 239 -13.75 -8.08 -16.45
CA ILE A 239 -14.49 -8.91 -17.40
C ILE A 239 -15.74 -9.41 -16.69
N GLY A 240 -16.88 -9.07 -17.24
CA GLY A 240 -18.19 -9.48 -16.74
C GLY A 240 -19.16 -9.73 -17.90
N PRO A 241 -20.35 -10.25 -17.58
CA PRO A 241 -21.42 -10.40 -18.56
C PRO A 241 -21.87 -9.04 -19.12
N THR A 242 -22.29 -9.04 -20.37
CA THR A 242 -22.87 -7.85 -20.99
C THR A 242 -24.23 -7.53 -20.40
N GLN A 243 -24.76 -6.35 -20.68
CA GLN A 243 -26.09 -5.94 -20.23
C GLN A 243 -27.16 -6.91 -20.74
N GLU A 244 -27.06 -7.39 -22.00
CA GLU A 244 -27.99 -8.34 -22.59
C GLU A 244 -27.91 -9.72 -21.88
N GLU A 245 -26.71 -10.19 -21.56
CA GLU A 245 -26.52 -11.45 -20.83
C GLU A 245 -27.07 -11.39 -19.41
N LEU A 246 -26.96 -10.24 -18.74
CA LEU A 246 -27.56 -10.03 -17.41
C LEU A 246 -29.08 -9.90 -17.48
N ALA A 247 -29.62 -9.30 -18.55
CA ALA A 247 -31.05 -9.25 -18.75
C ALA A 247 -31.67 -10.65 -18.99
N ALA A 248 -30.92 -11.53 -19.68
CA ALA A 248 -31.31 -12.92 -19.91
C ALA A 248 -31.15 -13.81 -18.66
N ASP A 249 -30.13 -13.56 -17.85
CA ASP A 249 -29.86 -14.31 -16.63
C ASP A 249 -29.25 -13.42 -15.53
N PRO A 250 -30.08 -12.81 -14.66
CA PRO A 250 -29.63 -11.94 -13.58
C PRO A 250 -28.70 -12.62 -12.55
N LYS A 251 -28.69 -13.95 -12.47
CA LYS A 251 -27.83 -14.70 -11.55
C LYS A 251 -26.35 -14.64 -11.93
N LYS A 252 -26.05 -14.21 -13.15
CA LYS A 252 -24.66 -13.98 -13.61
C LYS A 252 -24.07 -12.67 -13.11
N MET A 253 -24.80 -11.88 -12.32
CA MET A 253 -24.31 -10.60 -11.76
C MET A 253 -23.03 -10.85 -10.95
N PRO A 254 -21.88 -10.28 -11.35
CA PRO A 254 -20.66 -10.41 -10.57
C PRO A 254 -20.69 -9.46 -9.38
N HIS A 255 -20.10 -9.87 -8.28
CA HIS A 255 -20.11 -9.15 -7.02
C HIS A 255 -19.68 -7.67 -7.15
N PHE A 256 -18.71 -7.35 -8.01
CA PHE A 256 -18.24 -5.96 -8.17
C PHE A 256 -19.26 -5.03 -8.87
N LEU A 257 -20.30 -5.58 -9.51
CA LEU A 257 -21.42 -4.84 -10.08
C LEU A 257 -22.65 -4.81 -9.16
N GLU A 258 -22.74 -5.71 -8.19
CA GLU A 258 -23.85 -5.76 -7.24
C GLU A 258 -23.98 -4.47 -6.42
N ASP A 259 -22.84 -3.88 -6.05
CA ASP A 259 -22.79 -2.63 -5.29
C ASP A 259 -23.24 -1.40 -6.10
N MET A 260 -23.27 -1.48 -7.43
CA MET A 260 -23.71 -0.39 -8.31
C MET A 260 -25.22 -0.32 -8.40
N ASN A 261 -25.80 0.89 -8.41
CA ASN A 261 -27.20 1.09 -8.79
C ASN A 261 -27.38 0.96 -10.31
N ALA A 262 -28.63 0.99 -10.79
CA ALA A 262 -28.95 0.79 -12.21
C ALA A 262 -28.28 1.83 -13.14
N ALA A 263 -28.25 3.12 -12.73
CA ALA A 263 -27.63 4.18 -13.51
C ALA A 263 -26.10 3.99 -13.60
N GLN A 264 -25.45 3.63 -12.50
CA GLN A 264 -24.02 3.35 -12.45
C GLN A 264 -23.66 2.13 -13.33
N ARG A 265 -24.45 1.05 -13.26
CA ARG A 265 -24.27 -0.13 -14.13
C ARG A 265 -24.43 0.21 -15.61
N ALA A 266 -25.39 1.07 -15.95
CA ALA A 266 -25.58 1.50 -17.34
C ALA A 266 -24.32 2.19 -17.91
N VAL A 267 -23.66 3.05 -17.12
CA VAL A 267 -22.39 3.68 -17.52
C VAL A 267 -21.27 2.63 -17.64
N TRP A 268 -21.19 1.69 -16.67
CA TRP A 268 -20.21 0.60 -16.72
C TRP A 268 -20.40 -0.24 -18.00
N HIS A 269 -21.61 -0.71 -18.29
CA HIS A 269 -21.91 -1.49 -19.49
C HIS A 269 -21.59 -0.74 -20.78
N LYS A 270 -21.92 0.56 -20.85
CA LYS A 270 -21.55 1.39 -22.00
C LYS A 270 -20.04 1.36 -22.28
N ALA A 271 -19.21 1.38 -21.23
CA ALA A 271 -17.77 1.39 -21.36
C ALA A 271 -17.18 -0.03 -21.55
N TYR A 272 -17.66 -1.02 -20.80
CA TYR A 272 -17.01 -2.33 -20.72
C TYR A 272 -17.62 -3.40 -21.64
N ASP A 273 -18.90 -3.34 -22.02
CA ASP A 273 -19.49 -4.34 -22.92
C ASP A 273 -18.77 -4.46 -24.27
N PRO A 274 -18.38 -3.35 -24.95
CA PRO A 274 -17.59 -3.47 -26.18
C PRO A 274 -16.26 -4.19 -25.96
N ARG A 275 -15.57 -3.89 -24.87
CA ARG A 275 -14.28 -4.53 -24.49
C ARG A 275 -14.46 -6.00 -24.12
N ASN A 276 -15.56 -6.35 -23.46
CA ASN A 276 -15.87 -7.71 -23.04
C ASN A 276 -16.28 -8.60 -24.23
N ARG A 277 -17.05 -8.03 -25.19
CA ARG A 277 -17.35 -8.72 -26.47
C ARG A 277 -16.08 -8.97 -27.28
N GLU A 278 -15.16 -8.00 -27.33
CA GLU A 278 -13.89 -8.17 -28.03
C GLU A 278 -13.02 -9.22 -27.35
N TYR A 279 -12.93 -9.22 -26.01
CA TYR A 279 -12.26 -10.28 -25.26
C TYR A 279 -12.83 -11.66 -25.59
N ALA A 280 -14.15 -11.81 -25.55
CA ALA A 280 -14.83 -13.08 -25.87
C ALA A 280 -14.54 -13.53 -27.30
N ARG A 281 -14.60 -12.60 -28.27
CA ARG A 281 -14.28 -12.86 -29.69
C ARG A 281 -12.84 -13.32 -29.88
N LEU A 282 -11.86 -12.65 -29.27
CA LEU A 282 -10.45 -12.99 -29.37
C LEU A 282 -10.15 -14.34 -28.69
N LYS A 283 -10.78 -14.60 -27.54
CA LYS A 283 -10.64 -15.85 -26.79
C LYS A 283 -11.19 -17.03 -27.62
N ALA A 284 -12.39 -16.89 -28.18
CA ALA A 284 -13.00 -17.91 -29.05
C ALA A 284 -12.17 -18.18 -30.33
N ALA A 285 -11.51 -17.16 -30.87
CA ALA A 285 -10.61 -17.29 -32.02
C ALA A 285 -9.21 -17.83 -31.68
N GLY A 286 -8.93 -18.19 -30.41
CA GLY A 286 -7.62 -18.66 -29.97
C GLY A 286 -6.50 -17.61 -30.04
N LYS A 287 -6.83 -16.32 -30.13
CA LYS A 287 -5.86 -15.23 -30.26
C LYS A 287 -5.31 -14.72 -28.92
N LEU A 288 -5.81 -15.23 -27.80
CA LEU A 288 -5.34 -14.88 -26.45
C LEU A 288 -4.50 -15.99 -25.82
N ASN A 289 -3.71 -16.70 -26.62
CA ASN A 289 -2.81 -17.74 -26.15
C ASN A 289 -1.37 -17.22 -26.01
N GLY A 290 -0.61 -17.82 -25.08
CA GLY A 290 0.81 -17.52 -24.91
C GLY A 290 1.06 -16.03 -24.61
N LYS A 291 2.07 -15.45 -25.26
CA LYS A 291 2.47 -14.05 -25.04
C LYS A 291 1.40 -13.03 -25.40
N ASP A 292 0.59 -13.29 -26.42
CA ASP A 292 -0.45 -12.35 -26.86
C ASP A 292 -1.58 -12.26 -25.84
N GLY A 293 -1.94 -13.37 -25.18
CA GLY A 293 -2.87 -13.37 -24.06
C GLY A 293 -2.34 -12.60 -22.85
N VAL A 294 -1.05 -12.76 -22.53
CA VAL A 294 -0.40 -12.01 -21.45
C VAL A 294 -0.40 -10.52 -21.75
N ARG A 295 -0.07 -10.09 -22.99
CA ARG A 295 -0.12 -8.68 -23.40
C ARG A 295 -1.52 -8.10 -23.28
N TYR A 296 -2.51 -8.83 -23.78
CA TYR A 296 -3.91 -8.39 -23.70
C TYR A 296 -4.34 -8.20 -22.25
N ALA A 297 -4.08 -9.17 -21.39
CA ALA A 297 -4.41 -9.10 -19.97
C ALA A 297 -3.65 -7.95 -19.28
N TYR A 298 -2.37 -7.77 -19.58
CA TYR A 298 -1.54 -6.67 -19.08
C TYR A 298 -2.13 -5.31 -19.45
N GLN A 299 -2.42 -5.07 -20.73
CA GLN A 299 -2.97 -3.80 -21.20
C GLN A 299 -4.30 -3.46 -20.51
N ARG A 300 -5.15 -4.45 -20.35
CA ARG A 300 -6.44 -4.30 -19.66
C ARG A 300 -6.27 -4.00 -18.17
N TYR A 301 -5.42 -4.77 -17.51
CA TYR A 301 -5.08 -4.62 -16.10
C TYR A 301 -4.49 -3.23 -15.78
N ILE A 302 -3.54 -2.77 -16.59
CA ILE A 302 -2.89 -1.46 -16.38
C ILE A 302 -3.86 -0.32 -16.65
N ALA A 303 -4.68 -0.40 -17.72
CA ALA A 303 -5.68 0.63 -18.01
C ALA A 303 -6.63 0.85 -16.82
N ASP A 304 -7.14 -0.22 -16.22
CA ASP A 304 -8.04 -0.10 -15.06
C ASP A 304 -7.31 0.36 -13.78
N THR A 305 -6.03 -0.02 -13.63
CA THR A 305 -5.19 0.47 -12.53
C THR A 305 -5.01 1.98 -12.62
N VAL A 306 -4.58 2.50 -13.77
CA VAL A 306 -4.35 3.95 -13.94
C VAL A 306 -5.64 4.76 -13.87
N ARG A 307 -6.77 4.26 -14.37
CA ARG A 307 -8.09 4.89 -14.20
C ARG A 307 -8.45 5.08 -12.72
N CYS A 308 -8.17 4.09 -11.87
CA CYS A 308 -8.39 4.21 -10.43
C CYS A 308 -7.42 5.20 -9.79
N VAL A 309 -6.16 5.25 -10.27
CA VAL A 309 -5.15 6.20 -9.80
C VAL A 309 -5.52 7.63 -10.18
N ASP A 310 -6.08 7.87 -11.39
CA ASP A 310 -6.55 9.20 -11.79
C ASP A 310 -7.65 9.71 -10.86
N GLY A 311 -8.61 8.83 -10.51
CA GLY A 311 -9.63 9.16 -9.52
C GLY A 311 -9.06 9.48 -8.15
N LEU A 312 -8.03 8.74 -7.72
CA LEU A 312 -7.33 8.99 -6.46
C LEU A 312 -6.56 10.32 -6.51
N ASP A 313 -5.77 10.56 -7.56
CA ASP A 313 -4.98 11.79 -7.72
C ASP A 313 -5.89 13.03 -7.75
N ALA A 314 -6.99 12.99 -8.49
CA ALA A 314 -7.97 14.07 -8.52
C ALA A 314 -8.55 14.37 -7.10
N ASN A 315 -8.80 13.35 -6.31
CA ASN A 315 -9.30 13.50 -4.94
C ASN A 315 -8.23 14.02 -3.96
N VAL A 316 -6.97 13.61 -4.12
CA VAL A 316 -5.84 14.25 -3.43
C VAL A 316 -5.79 15.73 -3.78
N GLY A 317 -5.96 16.10 -5.05
CA GLY A 317 -6.04 17.49 -5.51
C GLY A 317 -7.15 18.29 -4.81
N ARG A 318 -8.34 17.73 -4.64
CA ARG A 318 -9.45 18.36 -3.91
C ARG A 318 -9.10 18.64 -2.45
N ILE A 319 -8.42 17.72 -1.78
CA ILE A 319 -7.99 17.91 -0.38
C ILE A 319 -6.91 18.98 -0.31
N LEU A 320 -5.92 18.97 -1.21
CA LEU A 320 -4.87 19.99 -1.26
C LEU A 320 -5.44 21.38 -1.54
N ALA A 321 -6.39 21.50 -2.48
CA ALA A 321 -7.10 22.75 -2.77
C ALA A 321 -7.82 23.29 -1.53
N TYR A 322 -8.52 22.42 -0.79
CA TYR A 322 -9.16 22.82 0.47
C TYR A 322 -8.15 23.35 1.51
N LEU A 323 -6.97 22.69 1.64
CA LEU A 323 -5.92 23.18 2.54
C LEU A 323 -5.43 24.59 2.14
N ASP A 324 -5.30 24.84 0.85
CA ASP A 324 -4.85 26.14 0.32
C ASP A 324 -5.90 27.23 0.56
N GLU A 325 -7.15 26.97 0.17
CA GLU A 325 -8.28 27.88 0.30
C GLU A 325 -8.58 28.25 1.76
N SER A 326 -8.44 27.29 2.67
CA SER A 326 -8.64 27.51 4.12
C SER A 326 -7.42 28.10 4.83
N GLY A 327 -6.28 28.28 4.14
CA GLY A 327 -5.02 28.75 4.74
C GLY A 327 -4.30 27.71 5.60
N LEU A 328 -4.85 26.49 5.74
CA LEU A 328 -4.28 25.41 6.55
C LEU A 328 -2.96 24.87 5.96
N SER A 329 -2.76 25.01 4.65
CA SER A 329 -1.60 24.44 3.97
C SER A 329 -0.27 24.97 4.53
N LYS A 330 -0.25 26.18 5.10
CA LYS A 330 0.95 26.81 5.68
C LYS A 330 1.49 26.08 6.91
N ASN A 331 0.62 25.44 7.68
CA ASN A 331 0.96 24.74 8.93
C ASN A 331 0.44 23.30 8.94
N THR A 332 0.47 22.62 7.80
CA THR A 332 0.05 21.21 7.69
C THR A 332 1.16 20.38 7.06
N ILE A 333 1.57 19.33 7.75
CA ILE A 333 2.38 18.25 7.20
C ILE A 333 1.43 17.38 6.38
N VAL A 334 1.68 17.27 5.08
CA VAL A 334 0.96 16.36 4.19
C VAL A 334 1.86 15.18 3.89
N ILE A 335 1.40 13.98 4.22
CA ILE A 335 2.10 12.72 3.96
C ILE A 335 1.23 11.91 3.01
N TYR A 336 1.81 11.43 1.91
CA TYR A 336 1.21 10.43 1.06
C TYR A 336 2.01 9.14 1.12
N ALA A 337 1.34 8.01 1.30
CA ALA A 337 1.93 6.68 1.22
C ALA A 337 0.93 5.65 0.69
N SER A 338 1.43 4.50 0.22
CA SER A 338 0.66 3.26 0.06
C SER A 338 1.03 2.29 1.17
N ASP A 339 0.12 1.38 1.50
CA ASP A 339 0.37 0.37 2.53
C ASP A 339 1.48 -0.62 2.13
N GLN A 340 1.72 -0.83 0.83
CA GLN A 340 2.90 -1.52 0.25
C GLN A 340 3.05 -1.15 -1.21
N GLY A 341 4.11 -1.68 -1.84
CA GLY A 341 4.25 -1.69 -3.28
C GLY A 341 3.36 -2.72 -3.96
N PHE A 342 3.39 -2.75 -5.29
CA PHE A 342 2.52 -3.62 -6.08
C PHE A 342 3.14 -3.93 -7.44
N PHE A 343 3.00 -5.16 -7.93
CA PHE A 343 3.42 -5.54 -9.28
C PHE A 343 2.44 -5.01 -10.32
N THR A 344 2.95 -4.25 -11.25
CA THR A 344 2.20 -3.69 -12.39
C THR A 344 2.66 -4.33 -13.71
N GLY A 345 2.87 -5.64 -13.69
CA GLY A 345 3.33 -6.43 -14.84
C GLY A 345 4.75 -6.92 -14.75
N GLU A 346 5.55 -6.39 -13.84
CA GLU A 346 6.92 -6.86 -13.62
C GLU A 346 6.88 -8.35 -13.25
N HIS A 347 7.83 -9.12 -13.75
CA HIS A 347 7.88 -10.59 -13.66
C HIS A 347 6.63 -11.30 -14.20
N GLY A 348 5.80 -10.63 -15.00
CA GLY A 348 4.52 -11.15 -15.45
C GLY A 348 3.47 -11.27 -14.34
N TRP A 349 3.61 -10.53 -13.25
CA TRP A 349 2.76 -10.60 -12.07
C TRP A 349 1.88 -9.37 -11.88
N ALA A 350 0.79 -9.59 -11.18
CA ALA A 350 -0.02 -8.61 -10.46
C ALA A 350 -0.07 -9.02 -8.99
N GLU A 351 -0.43 -8.13 -8.06
CA GLU A 351 -0.43 -8.39 -6.63
C GLU A 351 0.86 -7.96 -5.91
N LYS A 352 1.12 -8.50 -4.71
CA LYS A 352 2.19 -8.11 -3.78
C LYS A 352 2.73 -9.35 -3.07
N ARG A 353 3.28 -9.27 -1.90
CA ARG A 353 3.71 -10.31 -0.95
C ARG A 353 5.17 -10.74 -1.07
N TRP A 354 5.74 -10.76 -2.26
CA TRP A 354 7.15 -11.08 -2.43
C TRP A 354 8.08 -9.96 -1.95
N MET A 355 9.29 -10.30 -1.52
CA MET A 355 10.32 -9.31 -1.18
C MET A 355 11.02 -8.71 -2.40
N TYR A 356 10.48 -8.81 -3.61
CA TYR A 356 11.01 -8.09 -4.78
C TYR A 356 10.69 -6.61 -4.68
N GLU A 357 11.52 -5.76 -5.30
CA GLU A 357 11.48 -4.30 -5.12
C GLU A 357 10.08 -3.71 -5.37
N GLU A 358 9.34 -4.21 -6.36
CA GLU A 358 8.02 -3.69 -6.74
C GLU A 358 6.97 -3.87 -5.65
N SER A 359 7.03 -4.95 -4.90
CA SER A 359 6.13 -5.23 -3.77
C SER A 359 6.67 -4.69 -2.45
N PHE A 360 7.98 -4.67 -2.30
CA PHE A 360 8.68 -4.29 -1.08
C PHE A 360 8.78 -2.78 -0.88
N LYS A 361 9.03 -2.03 -1.97
CA LYS A 361 9.02 -0.56 -1.96
C LYS A 361 7.60 -0.03 -1.94
N PHE A 362 7.36 1.03 -1.18
CA PHE A 362 6.11 1.78 -1.21
C PHE A 362 6.37 3.26 -1.50
N PRO A 363 5.42 3.99 -2.11
CA PRO A 363 5.56 5.42 -2.31
C PRO A 363 5.46 6.17 -0.98
N LEU A 364 6.39 7.07 -0.74
CA LEU A 364 6.37 7.98 0.41
C LEU A 364 6.74 9.39 -0.06
N LEU A 365 5.78 10.30 0.06
CA LEU A 365 5.94 11.72 -0.25
C LEU A 365 5.59 12.51 1.01
N ILE A 366 6.39 13.51 1.37
CA ILE A 366 6.13 14.35 2.55
C ILE A 366 6.32 15.82 2.16
N ARG A 367 5.28 16.61 2.35
CA ARG A 367 5.32 18.07 2.24
C ARG A 367 5.19 18.68 3.63
N TRP A 368 6.13 19.54 4.01
CA TRP A 368 6.09 20.28 5.26
C TRP A 368 6.65 21.69 5.04
N PRO A 369 5.79 22.68 4.73
CA PRO A 369 6.22 24.03 4.41
C PRO A 369 7.10 24.65 5.51
N GLY A 370 8.18 25.29 5.11
CA GLY A 370 9.15 25.91 6.02
C GLY A 370 10.13 24.94 6.72
N ASN A 371 9.90 23.61 6.61
CA ASN A 371 10.76 22.61 7.24
C ASN A 371 11.42 21.64 6.22
N ILE A 372 10.81 21.45 5.06
CA ILE A 372 11.37 20.67 3.96
C ILE A 372 11.54 21.59 2.76
N ASN A 373 12.73 21.61 2.18
CA ASN A 373 12.98 22.34 0.94
C ASN A 373 12.22 21.67 -0.22
N PRO A 374 11.51 22.44 -1.06
CA PRO A 374 10.85 21.90 -2.24
C PRO A 374 11.81 21.10 -3.12
N GLY A 375 11.34 19.95 -3.62
CA GLY A 375 12.12 19.05 -4.47
C GLY A 375 13.21 18.25 -3.74
N THR A 376 13.17 18.17 -2.40
CA THR A 376 14.10 17.32 -1.63
C THR A 376 13.97 15.85 -2.05
N ARG A 377 15.12 15.23 -2.35
CA ARG A 377 15.22 13.80 -2.65
C ARG A 377 15.92 13.10 -1.49
N VAL A 378 15.28 12.05 -0.95
CA VAL A 378 15.81 11.22 0.13
C VAL A 378 16.06 9.82 -0.41
N ASP A 379 17.35 9.46 -0.53
CA ASP A 379 17.79 8.14 -1.02
C ASP A 379 18.17 7.18 0.12
N ALA A 380 18.08 7.61 1.38
CA ALA A 380 18.32 6.79 2.56
C ALA A 380 17.27 5.66 2.67
N LEU A 381 17.70 4.52 3.23
CA LEU A 381 16.81 3.39 3.50
C LEU A 381 15.85 3.76 4.64
N VAL A 382 14.54 3.78 4.35
CA VAL A 382 13.49 4.00 5.35
C VAL A 382 12.48 2.86 5.32
N GLN A 383 11.75 2.67 6.42
CA GLN A 383 10.69 1.65 6.52
C GLN A 383 9.38 2.25 7.00
N ASN A 384 8.28 1.57 6.71
CA ASN A 384 6.94 1.99 7.15
C ASN A 384 6.81 2.13 8.68
N ILE A 385 7.64 1.42 9.46
CA ILE A 385 7.73 1.56 10.92
C ILE A 385 8.28 2.93 11.37
N ASP A 386 8.87 3.70 10.46
CA ASP A 386 9.48 5.02 10.77
C ASP A 386 8.44 6.14 10.85
N LEU A 387 7.23 5.92 10.32
CA LEU A 387 6.19 6.95 10.35
C LEU A 387 5.77 7.28 11.79
N ALA A 388 5.50 6.28 12.61
CA ALA A 388 5.03 6.49 13.98
C ALA A 388 6.01 7.33 14.83
N PRO A 389 7.32 6.99 14.92
CA PRO A 389 8.27 7.83 15.64
C PRO A 389 8.45 9.21 14.99
N THR A 390 8.32 9.35 13.66
CA THR A 390 8.37 10.63 12.97
C THR A 390 7.24 11.55 13.43
N LEU A 391 6.00 11.05 13.46
CA LEU A 391 4.83 11.82 13.86
C LEU A 391 4.90 12.28 15.33
N LEU A 392 5.48 11.50 16.22
CA LEU A 392 5.74 11.95 17.60
C LEU A 392 6.82 13.02 17.65
N SER A 393 7.91 12.78 16.98
CA SER A 393 9.09 13.64 17.03
C SER A 393 8.83 15.03 16.44
N VAL A 394 8.06 15.14 15.32
CA VAL A 394 7.68 16.45 14.72
C VAL A 394 6.81 17.33 15.63
N VAL A 395 6.18 16.73 16.62
CA VAL A 395 5.37 17.46 17.61
C VAL A 395 6.03 17.55 19.00
N GLY A 396 7.30 17.13 19.09
CA GLY A 396 8.09 17.21 20.32
C GLY A 396 7.73 16.17 21.39
N LEU A 397 7.15 15.03 20.99
CA LEU A 397 6.86 13.91 21.89
C LEU A 397 7.98 12.89 21.89
N ALA A 398 8.22 12.29 23.06
CA ALA A 398 9.21 11.22 23.19
C ALA A 398 8.75 9.95 22.47
N VAL A 399 9.66 9.31 21.75
CA VAL A 399 9.44 8.01 21.10
C VAL A 399 9.65 6.90 22.15
N PRO A 400 8.65 6.00 22.37
CA PRO A 400 8.80 4.89 23.29
C PRO A 400 9.89 3.90 22.84
N LYS A 401 10.56 3.27 23.80
CA LYS A 401 11.62 2.28 23.54
C LYS A 401 11.17 1.05 22.76
N GLU A 402 9.90 0.71 22.85
CA GLU A 402 9.28 -0.42 22.16
C GLU A 402 9.00 -0.17 20.67
N VAL A 403 9.16 1.07 20.20
CA VAL A 403 9.05 1.43 18.78
C VAL A 403 10.35 1.08 18.07
N HIS A 404 10.25 0.34 16.97
CA HIS A 404 11.42 -0.14 16.22
C HIS A 404 11.91 0.86 15.17
N GLY A 405 11.01 1.75 14.71
CA GLY A 405 11.30 2.73 13.68
C GLY A 405 12.21 3.85 14.14
N LEU A 406 12.78 4.56 13.19
CA LEU A 406 13.57 5.77 13.37
C LEU A 406 12.78 6.99 12.90
N ALA A 407 12.89 8.11 13.61
CA ALA A 407 12.27 9.35 13.17
C ALA A 407 12.95 9.90 11.91
N LEU A 408 12.17 10.29 10.90
CA LEU A 408 12.68 10.72 9.59
C LEU A 408 13.19 12.17 9.55
N GLN A 409 13.00 12.97 10.62
CA GLN A 409 13.40 14.39 10.61
C GLN A 409 14.86 14.63 10.20
N PRO A 410 15.86 13.83 10.61
CA PRO A 410 17.23 14.04 10.18
C PRO A 410 17.43 13.96 8.66
N LEU A 411 16.53 13.25 7.95
CA LEU A 411 16.59 13.09 6.50
C LEU A 411 15.89 14.22 5.73
N LEU A 412 15.02 15.00 6.37
CA LEU A 412 14.17 15.98 5.70
C LEU A 412 14.97 17.17 5.12
N GLY A 413 16.20 17.36 5.55
CA GLY A 413 17.15 18.30 4.95
C GLY A 413 17.88 17.78 3.71
N GLY A 414 17.62 16.53 3.27
CA GLY A 414 18.25 15.88 2.13
C GLY A 414 19.61 15.21 2.45
N ALA A 415 20.16 15.37 3.65
CA ALA A 415 21.39 14.70 4.09
C ALA A 415 21.08 13.44 4.88
N THR A 416 21.87 12.38 4.68
CA THR A 416 21.75 11.14 5.46
C THR A 416 22.77 11.16 6.59
N PRO A 417 22.35 11.07 7.87
CA PRO A 417 23.27 10.92 9.01
C PRO A 417 24.17 9.69 8.85
N ALA A 418 25.43 9.79 9.33
CA ALA A 418 26.40 8.71 9.18
C ALA A 418 26.01 7.43 9.94
N ASP A 419 25.28 7.57 11.02
CA ASP A 419 24.72 6.49 11.86
C ASP A 419 23.34 6.01 11.42
N TRP A 420 22.81 6.51 10.29
CA TRP A 420 21.54 6.03 9.75
C TRP A 420 21.63 4.55 9.36
N ARG A 421 20.48 3.84 9.44
CA ARG A 421 20.43 2.40 9.08
C ARG A 421 21.01 2.14 7.69
N LYS A 422 21.73 1.00 7.58
CA LYS A 422 22.36 0.54 6.32
C LYS A 422 21.61 -0.63 5.68
N ASP A 423 20.55 -1.11 6.31
CA ASP A 423 19.74 -2.22 5.83
C ASP A 423 18.34 -2.20 6.42
N VAL A 424 17.45 -2.98 5.79
CA VAL A 424 16.05 -3.14 6.17
C VAL A 424 15.67 -4.62 6.21
N LEU A 425 14.84 -4.96 7.21
CA LEU A 425 14.32 -6.31 7.42
C LEU A 425 12.95 -6.47 6.74
N TYR A 426 12.75 -7.60 6.10
CA TYR A 426 11.45 -8.05 5.57
C TYR A 426 11.03 -9.38 6.18
N THR A 427 9.73 -9.54 6.44
CA THR A 427 9.14 -10.78 6.95
C THR A 427 7.77 -11.01 6.35
N TYR A 428 7.51 -12.21 5.86
CA TYR A 428 6.19 -12.61 5.36
C TYR A 428 5.78 -13.94 5.99
N TYR A 429 4.66 -13.94 6.70
CA TYR A 429 4.16 -15.08 7.49
C TYR A 429 2.86 -15.69 6.97
N ASP A 430 2.10 -14.96 6.15
CA ASP A 430 0.76 -15.33 5.69
C ASP A 430 0.81 -16.27 4.47
N GLY A 431 1.66 -17.27 4.56
CA GLY A 431 1.94 -18.21 3.49
C GLY A 431 1.97 -19.64 3.95
N GLY A 432 2.41 -20.51 3.07
CA GLY A 432 2.52 -21.95 3.35
C GLY A 432 3.24 -22.74 2.27
N THR A 433 3.20 -24.05 2.41
CA THR A 433 3.68 -25.01 1.42
C THR A 433 2.50 -25.68 0.71
N PRO A 434 2.71 -26.41 -0.40
CA PRO A 434 1.66 -27.19 -1.07
C PRO A 434 0.94 -28.20 -0.14
N LYS A 435 1.65 -28.69 0.91
CA LYS A 435 1.11 -29.63 1.90
C LYS A 435 0.41 -28.94 3.08
N ALA A 436 0.83 -27.70 3.41
CA ALA A 436 0.33 -26.92 4.55
C ALA A 436 0.13 -25.49 4.11
N ARG A 437 -0.91 -25.24 3.31
CA ARG A 437 -1.17 -23.94 2.68
C ARG A 437 -1.66 -22.93 3.70
N GLY A 438 -1.01 -21.75 3.71
CA GLY A 438 -1.57 -20.54 4.29
C GLY A 438 -2.73 -20.00 3.46
N GLU A 439 -3.18 -18.80 3.80
CA GLU A 439 -4.32 -18.15 3.14
C GLU A 439 -4.11 -17.99 1.62
N TYR A 440 -2.87 -17.69 1.19
CA TYR A 440 -2.55 -17.33 -0.19
C TYR A 440 -1.64 -18.32 -0.91
N ASN A 441 -1.37 -19.49 -0.34
CA ASN A 441 -0.48 -20.50 -0.96
C ASN A 441 0.85 -19.92 -1.49
N MET A 442 1.47 -19.04 -0.70
CA MET A 442 2.79 -18.46 -0.98
C MET A 442 3.82 -18.99 0.01
N PRO A 443 5.08 -19.20 -0.38
CA PRO A 443 6.15 -19.51 0.55
C PRO A 443 6.31 -18.40 1.59
N ARG A 444 6.38 -18.79 2.85
CA ARG A 444 6.78 -17.85 3.90
C ARG A 444 8.26 -17.55 3.77
N HIS A 445 8.62 -16.29 3.91
CA HIS A 445 10.01 -15.88 3.73
C HIS A 445 10.35 -14.66 4.58
N MET A 446 11.63 -14.48 4.77
CA MET A 446 12.20 -13.28 5.38
C MET A 446 13.49 -12.92 4.65
N GLY A 447 13.95 -11.70 4.81
CA GLY A 447 15.16 -11.29 4.14
C GLY A 447 15.71 -9.99 4.68
N VAL A 448 16.89 -9.66 4.19
CA VAL A 448 17.57 -8.40 4.42
C VAL A 448 17.95 -7.76 3.10
N ARG A 449 17.79 -6.45 3.02
CA ARG A 449 18.21 -5.63 1.89
C ARG A 449 19.06 -4.49 2.43
N ASP A 450 20.30 -4.38 1.94
CA ASP A 450 21.14 -3.19 2.14
C ASP A 450 21.08 -2.25 0.92
N GLU A 451 21.97 -1.27 0.80
CA GLU A 451 21.96 -0.31 -0.31
C GLU A 451 22.14 -0.95 -1.70
N ARG A 452 22.75 -2.13 -1.78
CA ARG A 452 23.09 -2.79 -3.05
C ARG A 452 22.57 -4.20 -3.17
N TYR A 453 22.58 -4.96 -2.08
CA TYR A 453 22.32 -6.40 -2.12
C TYR A 453 21.03 -6.76 -1.38
N LYS A 454 20.39 -7.83 -1.84
CA LYS A 454 19.21 -8.42 -1.22
C LYS A 454 19.43 -9.91 -1.03
N LEU A 455 19.07 -10.42 0.14
CA LEU A 455 19.06 -11.84 0.47
C LEU A 455 17.68 -12.23 0.99
N ILE A 456 17.07 -13.28 0.39
CA ILE A 456 15.75 -13.80 0.75
C ILE A 456 15.89 -15.24 1.20
N HIS A 457 15.32 -15.59 2.35
CA HIS A 457 15.25 -16.94 2.88
C HIS A 457 13.82 -17.47 2.90
N PHE A 458 13.53 -18.45 2.08
CA PHE A 458 12.28 -19.21 2.06
C PHE A 458 12.40 -20.37 3.05
N TYR A 459 12.15 -20.08 4.33
CA TYR A 459 12.51 -20.96 5.43
C TYR A 459 11.70 -22.26 5.50
N ASP A 460 10.51 -22.33 4.88
CA ASP A 460 9.76 -23.58 4.75
C ASP A 460 10.36 -24.58 3.75
N TYR A 461 11.27 -24.11 2.90
CA TYR A 461 11.93 -24.88 1.85
C TYR A 461 13.44 -24.96 2.03
N ASP A 462 13.99 -24.26 3.05
CA ASP A 462 15.43 -24.03 3.20
C ASP A 462 16.09 -23.55 1.88
N ALA A 463 15.42 -22.64 1.22
CA ALA A 463 15.83 -22.12 -0.08
C ALA A 463 16.18 -20.63 0.00
N TRP A 464 17.13 -20.21 -0.82
CA TRP A 464 17.66 -18.85 -0.78
C TRP A 464 17.70 -18.22 -2.15
N GLU A 465 17.47 -16.90 -2.19
CA GLU A 465 17.74 -16.05 -3.34
C GLU A 465 18.61 -14.87 -2.93
N PHE A 466 19.52 -14.48 -3.83
CA PHE A 466 20.42 -13.34 -3.65
C PHE A 466 20.47 -12.52 -4.93
N TYR A 467 20.40 -11.19 -4.77
CA TYR A 467 20.41 -10.24 -5.88
C TYR A 467 21.39 -9.11 -5.66
N ASP A 468 22.16 -8.75 -6.71
CA ASP A 468 22.94 -7.52 -6.81
C ASP A 468 22.11 -6.45 -7.53
N LEU A 469 21.40 -5.63 -6.79
CA LEU A 469 20.44 -4.65 -7.32
C LEU A 469 21.09 -3.55 -8.18
N LYS A 470 22.42 -3.40 -8.12
CA LYS A 470 23.16 -2.52 -9.01
C LYS A 470 23.30 -3.11 -10.41
N ASN A 471 23.55 -4.41 -10.50
CA ASN A 471 23.80 -5.13 -11.76
C ASN A 471 22.52 -5.79 -12.29
N ASP A 472 21.59 -6.14 -11.43
CA ASP A 472 20.30 -6.76 -11.71
C ASP A 472 19.17 -6.05 -10.94
N PRO A 473 18.85 -4.80 -11.30
CA PRO A 473 17.84 -4.01 -10.60
C PRO A 473 16.42 -4.57 -10.73
N GLN A 474 16.19 -5.49 -11.68
CA GLN A 474 14.91 -6.16 -11.89
C GLN A 474 14.85 -7.56 -11.26
N GLU A 475 15.89 -7.96 -10.51
CA GLU A 475 15.94 -9.24 -9.80
C GLU A 475 15.63 -10.48 -10.67
N MET A 476 16.18 -10.45 -11.92
CA MET A 476 15.95 -11.51 -12.91
C MET A 476 16.80 -12.75 -12.67
N HIS A 477 17.95 -12.60 -11.98
CA HIS A 477 18.98 -13.63 -11.88
C HIS A 477 19.36 -13.90 -10.42
N ASN A 478 18.80 -14.97 -9.83
CA ASN A 478 19.22 -15.42 -8.52
C ASN A 478 20.69 -15.82 -8.52
N ALA A 479 21.54 -15.00 -7.92
CA ALA A 479 22.98 -15.20 -7.84
C ALA A 479 23.46 -15.90 -6.55
N TYR A 480 22.56 -16.51 -5.76
CA TYR A 480 22.89 -17.13 -4.48
C TYR A 480 24.00 -18.17 -4.56
N LYS A 481 24.07 -18.94 -5.66
CA LYS A 481 25.09 -19.99 -5.89
C LYS A 481 26.31 -19.51 -6.66
N ASN A 482 26.37 -18.23 -7.04
CA ASN A 482 27.51 -17.68 -7.76
C ASN A 482 28.71 -17.45 -6.80
N PRO A 483 29.86 -18.12 -7.02
CA PRO A 483 31.02 -18.01 -6.13
C PRO A 483 31.54 -16.57 -5.97
N ALA A 484 31.35 -15.71 -6.96
CA ALA A 484 31.76 -14.31 -6.92
C ALA A 484 31.04 -13.50 -5.81
N TYR A 485 29.89 -13.96 -5.36
CA TYR A 485 29.10 -13.31 -4.30
C TYR A 485 29.12 -14.07 -2.97
N ALA A 486 29.91 -15.15 -2.83
CA ALA A 486 29.89 -16.00 -1.63
C ALA A 486 30.13 -15.20 -0.33
N GLY A 487 31.07 -14.24 -0.36
CA GLY A 487 31.36 -13.37 0.80
C GLY A 487 30.17 -12.47 1.17
N GLU A 488 29.49 -11.90 0.18
CA GLU A 488 28.32 -11.03 0.39
C GLU A 488 27.11 -11.82 0.90
N VAL A 489 26.90 -13.02 0.39
CA VAL A 489 25.84 -13.95 0.85
C VAL A 489 26.04 -14.25 2.34
N GLU A 490 27.26 -14.63 2.77
CA GLU A 490 27.54 -14.93 4.19
C GLU A 490 27.43 -13.67 5.05
N ARG A 491 27.88 -12.51 4.57
CA ARG A 491 27.69 -11.22 5.26
C ARG A 491 26.21 -10.91 5.50
N LEU A 492 25.37 -11.08 4.49
CA LEU A 492 23.92 -10.81 4.61
C LEU A 492 23.20 -11.86 5.47
N LYS A 493 23.61 -13.13 5.47
CA LYS A 493 23.10 -14.13 6.42
C LYS A 493 23.39 -13.75 7.87
N ALA A 494 24.64 -13.35 8.14
CA ALA A 494 25.02 -12.86 9.46
C ALA A 494 24.22 -11.62 9.85
N ARG A 495 24.01 -10.70 8.90
CA ARG A 495 23.21 -9.50 9.14
C ARG A 495 21.74 -9.81 9.39
N LEU A 496 21.11 -10.71 8.63
CA LEU A 496 19.75 -11.18 8.86
C LEU A 496 19.60 -11.78 10.27
N THR A 497 20.57 -12.58 10.70
CA THR A 497 20.62 -13.14 12.06
C THR A 497 20.69 -12.04 13.12
N ALA A 498 21.52 -11.02 12.89
CA ALA A 498 21.63 -9.88 13.80
C ALA A 498 20.32 -9.06 13.87
N LEU A 499 19.65 -8.82 12.74
CA LEU A 499 18.36 -8.14 12.70
C LEU A 499 17.26 -8.94 13.40
N LYS A 500 17.22 -10.27 13.22
CA LYS A 500 16.30 -11.14 13.97
C LYS A 500 16.49 -10.97 15.48
N LYS A 501 17.72 -10.94 15.95
CA LYS A 501 18.04 -10.70 17.36
C LYS A 501 17.66 -9.29 17.80
N GLN A 502 18.01 -8.27 17.01
CA GLN A 502 17.73 -6.86 17.30
C GLN A 502 16.24 -6.58 17.50
N TYR A 503 15.39 -7.16 16.66
CA TYR A 503 13.94 -6.95 16.66
C TYR A 503 13.17 -8.10 17.35
N GLU A 504 13.89 -8.98 18.06
CA GLU A 504 13.29 -10.11 18.78
C GLU A 504 12.36 -10.96 17.91
N ILE A 505 12.76 -11.19 16.64
CA ILE A 505 11.98 -11.97 15.70
C ILE A 505 12.05 -13.45 16.11
N PRO A 506 10.92 -14.07 16.49
CA PRO A 506 10.92 -15.47 16.88
C PRO A 506 11.17 -16.38 15.67
N GLU A 507 11.63 -17.61 15.94
CA GLU A 507 11.66 -18.63 14.90
C GLU A 507 10.23 -18.86 14.37
N PRO A 508 10.07 -18.96 13.04
CA PRO A 508 8.75 -19.16 12.45
C PRO A 508 8.13 -20.46 12.98
N PRO A 509 6.84 -20.44 13.37
CA PRO A 509 6.17 -21.66 13.82
C PRO A 509 6.17 -22.70 12.70
N LYS A 510 6.41 -23.98 13.02
CA LYS A 510 6.33 -25.06 12.04
C LYS A 510 4.91 -25.13 11.47
N LEU A 511 4.81 -25.27 10.15
CA LEU A 511 3.53 -25.47 9.49
C LEU A 511 2.93 -26.81 9.92
N THR A 512 1.74 -26.79 10.46
CA THR A 512 0.96 -28.01 10.73
C THR A 512 0.08 -28.31 9.52
N ALA A 513 0.01 -29.58 9.12
CA ALA A 513 -0.93 -29.99 8.07
C ALA A 513 -2.36 -29.60 8.47
N LYS A 514 -3.10 -28.92 7.57
CA LYS A 514 -4.52 -28.65 7.82
C LYS A 514 -5.23 -29.98 8.05
N LYS A 515 -5.86 -30.16 9.23
CA LYS A 515 -6.86 -31.21 9.39
C LYS A 515 -7.91 -30.97 8.28
N LYS A 516 -8.12 -31.99 7.43
CA LYS A 516 -9.24 -31.97 6.48
C LYS A 516 -10.50 -31.71 7.30
N ARG A 517 -11.16 -30.56 7.07
CA ARG A 517 -12.54 -30.32 7.53
C ARG A 517 -13.51 -30.96 6.57
#